data_6c73a3ef076687c091fe9b192640744b
#
_entry.id   6c73a3ef076687c091fe9b192640744b
#
_cell.length_a   1.000
_cell.length_b   1.000
_cell.length_c   1.000
_cell.angle_alpha   90.00
_cell.angle_beta   90.00
_cell.angle_gamma   90.00
#
_symmetry.space_group_name_H-M   'P 1'
#
loop_
_entity.id
_entity.type
_entity.pdbx_description
1 polymer ?
#
loop_
_entity_poly.entity_id
_entity_poly.type
_entity_poly.pdbx_seq_one_letter_code
_entity_poly.pdbx_strand_id
1 'polypeptide(L)'
;GAMLISPLMGPIMGVGLSVGLNDFELMKRSLKSFLITTAFSVTTATIFFLFTPIAEAQSELLARTSPTIYDVFIALFGGLAGVVALSTKEKGNVIPGVAIATALMPPLCTAGYGLASGNLVYFLGAFYLYFINSVFISLATFIGVRVMHFQRKEFVDKAREKMVRKYIILIVVLTMCPAVYL
;
A
#
# COMPACT_ATOMS: atom_id res chain seq x y z
N GLY A 1 -10.88 -16.85 1.93
CA GLY A 1 -11.57 -16.05 2.95
C GLY A 1 -10.69 -14.96 3.58
N ALA A 2 -9.47 -15.28 4.02
CA ALA A 2 -8.58 -14.31 4.69
C ALA A 2 -8.09 -13.18 3.77
N MET A 3 -7.95 -13.42 2.47
CA MET A 3 -7.59 -12.40 1.49
C MET A 3 -8.69 -11.34 1.28
N LEU A 4 -9.96 -11.67 1.58
CA LEU A 4 -11.10 -10.76 1.40
C LEU A 4 -11.16 -9.68 2.50
N ILE A 5 -10.51 -9.91 3.62
CA ILE A 5 -10.45 -8.99 4.75
C ILE A 5 -9.02 -8.46 4.85
N SER A 6 -8.62 -7.67 3.86
CA SER A 6 -7.30 -7.01 3.97
C SER A 6 -7.39 -5.87 4.99
N PRO A 7 -6.77 -6.01 6.16
CA PRO A 7 -6.74 -4.94 7.15
C PRO A 7 -5.95 -3.72 6.66
N LEU A 8 -5.22 -3.84 5.55
CA LEU A 8 -4.40 -2.80 4.94
C LEU A 8 -5.17 -1.90 3.97
N MET A 9 -6.27 -2.40 3.37
CA MET A 9 -7.05 -1.63 2.40
C MET A 9 -7.56 -0.32 3.00
N GLY A 10 -8.21 -0.38 4.17
CA GLY A 10 -8.76 0.80 4.85
C GLY A 10 -7.70 1.86 5.15
N PRO A 11 -6.62 1.52 5.86
CA PRO A 11 -5.53 2.46 6.16
C PRO A 11 -4.87 3.08 4.94
N ILE A 12 -4.55 2.31 3.90
CA ILE A 12 -3.88 2.82 2.71
C ILE A 12 -4.79 3.76 1.91
N MET A 13 -6.02 3.34 1.67
CA MET A 13 -7.00 4.19 1.01
C MET A 13 -7.34 5.42 1.87
N GLY A 14 -7.38 5.26 3.20
CA GLY A 14 -7.54 6.34 4.15
C GLY A 14 -6.44 7.40 4.05
N VAL A 15 -5.19 7.01 3.80
CA VAL A 15 -4.09 7.96 3.54
C VAL A 15 -4.35 8.74 2.25
N GLY A 16 -4.66 8.08 1.14
CA GLY A 16 -4.97 8.73 -0.14
C GLY A 16 -6.21 9.65 -0.04
N LEU A 17 -7.26 9.17 0.62
CA LEU A 17 -8.49 9.92 0.87
C LEU A 17 -8.22 11.17 1.72
N SER A 18 -7.46 11.04 2.80
CA SER A 18 -7.16 12.15 3.72
C SER A 18 -6.42 13.29 3.02
N VAL A 19 -5.48 12.94 2.15
CA VAL A 19 -4.76 13.93 1.33
C VAL A 19 -5.71 14.57 0.30
N GLY A 20 -6.60 13.77 -0.31
CA GLY A 20 -7.60 14.25 -1.26
C GLY A 20 -8.61 15.23 -0.66
N LEU A 21 -9.01 14.97 0.59
CA LEU A 21 -10.00 15.77 1.35
C LEU A 21 -9.36 16.87 2.20
N ASN A 22 -8.03 16.96 2.28
CA ASN A 22 -7.29 17.85 3.16
C ASN A 22 -7.58 17.62 4.67
N ASP A 23 -7.81 16.36 5.06
CA ASP A 23 -8.14 15.98 6.44
C ASP A 23 -6.94 15.41 7.18
N PHE A 24 -6.26 16.23 7.98
CA PHE A 24 -5.08 15.83 8.74
C PHE A 24 -5.36 14.87 9.89
N GLU A 25 -6.55 14.91 10.49
CA GLU A 25 -6.91 13.95 11.53
C GLU A 25 -7.06 12.55 10.93
N LEU A 26 -7.79 12.46 9.82
CA LEU A 26 -7.91 11.22 9.06
C LEU A 26 -6.54 10.70 8.63
N MET A 27 -5.63 11.59 8.17
CA MET A 27 -4.28 11.21 7.77
C MET A 27 -3.48 10.59 8.92
N LYS A 28 -3.45 11.24 10.09
CA LYS A 28 -2.75 10.72 11.27
C LYS A 28 -3.30 9.36 11.70
N ARG A 29 -4.62 9.23 11.72
CA ARG A 29 -5.30 7.98 12.10
C ARG A 29 -5.00 6.86 11.10
N SER A 30 -5.09 7.13 9.81
CA SER A 30 -4.84 6.18 8.75
C SER A 30 -3.37 5.74 8.71
N LEU A 31 -2.43 6.68 8.85
CA LEU A 31 -1.01 6.39 8.89
C LEU A 31 -0.64 5.55 10.13
N LYS A 32 -1.18 5.87 11.30
CA LYS A 32 -0.99 5.07 12.52
C LYS A 32 -1.53 3.64 12.33
N SER A 33 -2.74 3.49 11.81
CA SER A 33 -3.31 2.18 11.52
C SER A 33 -2.48 1.41 10.49
N PHE A 34 -2.01 2.07 9.44
CA PHE A 34 -1.16 1.48 8.42
C PHE A 34 0.13 0.92 9.00
N LEU A 35 0.85 1.69 9.83
CA LEU A 35 2.08 1.24 10.47
C LEU A 35 1.85 0.08 11.43
N ILE A 36 0.81 0.15 12.25
CA ILE A 36 0.46 -0.92 13.18
C ILE A 36 0.13 -2.21 12.42
N THR A 37 -0.72 -2.12 11.40
CA THR A 37 -1.14 -3.30 10.62
C THR A 37 0.04 -3.91 9.86
N THR A 38 0.93 -3.09 9.30
CA THR A 38 2.16 -3.55 8.64
C THR A 38 3.06 -4.30 9.63
N ALA A 39 3.31 -3.72 10.81
CA ALA A 39 4.13 -4.35 11.83
C ALA A 39 3.54 -5.70 12.28
N PHE A 40 2.25 -5.76 12.55
CA PHE A 40 1.57 -7.03 12.89
C PHE A 40 1.66 -8.06 11.76
N SER A 41 1.45 -7.65 10.51
CA SER A 41 1.51 -8.57 9.36
C SER A 41 2.91 -9.16 9.18
N VAL A 42 3.96 -8.33 9.24
CA VAL A 42 5.35 -8.80 9.14
C VAL A 42 5.70 -9.71 10.32
N THR A 43 5.34 -9.32 11.54
CA THR A 43 5.61 -10.13 12.74
C THR A 43 4.93 -11.50 12.66
N THR A 44 3.65 -11.54 12.28
CA THR A 44 2.90 -12.79 12.13
C THR A 44 3.51 -13.68 11.04
N ALA A 45 3.89 -13.09 9.89
CA ALA A 45 4.56 -13.83 8.83
C ALA A 45 5.91 -14.37 9.28
N THR A 46 6.71 -13.58 10.00
CA THR A 46 8.00 -14.01 10.54
C THR A 46 7.85 -15.19 11.51
N ILE A 47 6.90 -15.07 12.45
CA ILE A 47 6.60 -16.16 13.40
C ILE A 47 6.18 -17.42 12.65
N PHE A 48 5.27 -17.29 11.67
CA PHE A 48 4.82 -18.43 10.87
C PHE A 48 5.99 -19.15 10.19
N PHE A 49 6.89 -18.42 9.54
CA PHE A 49 8.03 -19.01 8.84
C PHE A 49 9.13 -19.54 9.78
N LEU A 50 9.25 -19.03 11.00
CA LEU A 50 10.14 -19.61 12.01
C LEU A 50 9.67 -21.00 12.46
N PHE A 51 8.37 -21.22 12.55
CA PHE A 51 7.80 -22.51 12.96
C PHE A 51 7.57 -23.49 11.81
N THR A 52 7.57 -23.01 10.57
CA THR A 52 7.31 -23.83 9.39
C THR A 52 8.65 -24.20 8.73
N PRO A 53 9.03 -25.49 8.64
CA PRO A 53 10.31 -25.92 8.07
C PRO A 53 10.30 -25.83 6.53
N ILE A 54 10.15 -24.64 5.98
CA ILE A 54 10.31 -24.37 4.56
C ILE A 54 11.79 -24.06 4.34
N ALA A 55 12.57 -25.09 4.01
CA ALA A 55 14.01 -24.98 3.84
C ALA A 55 14.43 -24.22 2.57
N GLU A 56 13.58 -24.18 1.55
CA GLU A 56 13.88 -23.50 0.29
C GLU A 56 12.85 -22.43 -0.04
N ALA A 57 13.35 -21.25 -0.47
CA ALA A 57 12.50 -20.18 -0.95
C ALA A 57 11.80 -20.63 -2.24
N GLN A 58 10.48 -20.77 -2.20
CA GLN A 58 9.69 -21.11 -3.37
C GLN A 58 9.76 -19.96 -4.39
N SER A 59 9.64 -20.29 -5.68
CA SER A 59 9.66 -19.34 -6.79
C SER A 59 8.67 -18.18 -6.61
N GLU A 60 7.52 -18.44 -6.00
CA GLU A 60 6.49 -17.44 -5.67
C GLU A 60 7.00 -16.38 -4.67
N LEU A 61 7.82 -16.76 -3.69
CA LEU A 61 8.41 -15.83 -2.74
C LEU A 61 9.50 -15.00 -3.42
N LEU A 62 10.34 -15.63 -4.25
CA LEU A 62 11.40 -14.96 -4.97
C LEU A 62 10.87 -13.95 -6.00
N ALA A 63 9.75 -14.25 -6.67
CA ALA A 63 9.10 -13.35 -7.60
C ALA A 63 8.64 -12.03 -6.93
N ARG A 64 8.52 -11.98 -5.60
CA ARG A 64 8.10 -10.78 -4.85
C ARG A 64 9.26 -9.99 -4.25
N THR A 65 10.49 -10.34 -4.56
CA THR A 65 11.68 -9.59 -4.11
C THR A 65 12.16 -8.55 -5.12
N SER A 66 11.66 -8.59 -6.34
CA SER A 66 12.02 -7.65 -7.43
C SER A 66 10.77 -6.94 -7.92
N PRO A 67 10.62 -5.63 -7.65
CA PRO A 67 9.49 -4.85 -8.16
C PRO A 67 9.56 -4.71 -9.67
N THR A 68 8.42 -4.84 -10.33
CA THR A 68 8.27 -4.65 -11.77
C THR A 68 7.35 -3.46 -12.05
N ILE A 69 7.46 -2.88 -13.24
CA ILE A 69 6.58 -1.81 -13.68
C ILE A 69 5.10 -2.25 -13.71
N TYR A 70 4.86 -3.55 -13.91
CA TYR A 70 3.51 -4.13 -13.88
C TYR A 70 2.88 -4.06 -12.51
N ASP A 71 3.66 -4.22 -11.42
CA ASP A 71 3.17 -4.11 -10.05
C ASP A 71 2.65 -2.69 -9.77
N VAL A 72 3.33 -1.67 -10.30
CA VAL A 72 2.92 -0.27 -10.21
C VAL A 72 1.57 -0.04 -10.90
N PHE A 73 1.38 -0.59 -12.12
CA PHE A 73 0.11 -0.48 -12.83
C PHE A 73 -1.02 -1.20 -12.09
N ILE A 74 -0.76 -2.41 -11.59
CA ILE A 74 -1.75 -3.18 -10.80
C ILE A 74 -2.15 -2.39 -9.55
N ALA A 75 -1.18 -1.81 -8.84
CA ALA A 75 -1.44 -0.99 -7.66
C ALA A 75 -2.27 0.27 -8.00
N LEU A 76 -1.94 0.95 -9.09
CA LEU A 76 -2.65 2.14 -9.55
C LEU A 76 -4.10 1.83 -9.94
N PHE A 77 -4.31 0.85 -10.81
CA PHE A 77 -5.65 0.47 -11.25
C PHE A 77 -6.48 -0.15 -10.12
N GLY A 78 -5.86 -0.97 -9.25
CA GLY A 78 -6.50 -1.50 -8.06
C GLY A 78 -6.95 -0.40 -7.08
N GLY A 79 -6.12 0.62 -6.90
CA GLY A 79 -6.46 1.80 -6.09
C GLY A 79 -7.61 2.62 -6.69
N LEU A 80 -7.61 2.86 -8.00
CA LEU A 80 -8.71 3.55 -8.70
C LEU A 80 -10.02 2.77 -8.59
N ALA A 81 -10.00 1.46 -8.83
CA ALA A 81 -11.16 0.59 -8.66
C ALA A 81 -11.67 0.62 -7.21
N GLY A 82 -10.77 0.70 -6.23
CA GLY A 82 -11.09 0.84 -4.82
C GLY A 82 -11.87 2.13 -4.52
N VAL A 83 -11.47 3.27 -5.11
CA VAL A 83 -12.19 4.54 -4.92
C VAL A 83 -13.57 4.50 -5.53
N VAL A 84 -13.71 3.94 -6.73
CA VAL A 84 -15.03 3.77 -7.38
C VAL A 84 -15.93 2.91 -6.49
N ALA A 85 -15.42 1.82 -5.93
CA ALA A 85 -16.17 0.96 -5.03
C ALA A 85 -16.58 1.65 -3.72
N LEU A 86 -15.70 2.50 -3.14
CA LEU A 86 -16.06 3.31 -1.96
C LEU A 86 -17.13 4.35 -2.25
N SER A 87 -17.25 4.79 -3.49
CA SER A 87 -18.21 5.81 -3.91
C SER A 87 -19.59 5.24 -4.23
N THR A 88 -19.65 3.93 -4.49
CA THR A 88 -20.89 3.24 -4.82
C THR A 88 -21.60 2.77 -3.56
N LYS A 89 -22.91 2.99 -3.46
CA LYS A 89 -23.74 2.53 -2.31
C LYS A 89 -23.90 1.02 -2.23
N GLU A 90 -23.54 0.30 -3.28
CA GLU A 90 -23.64 -1.15 -3.31
C GLU A 90 -22.42 -1.80 -2.63
N LYS A 91 -22.63 -3.00 -2.06
CA LYS A 91 -21.60 -3.76 -1.34
C LYS A 91 -20.48 -4.32 -2.23
N GLY A 92 -20.09 -3.56 -3.27
CA GLY A 92 -19.11 -3.94 -4.30
C GLY A 92 -17.64 -3.86 -3.89
N ASN A 93 -17.35 -3.62 -2.60
CA ASN A 93 -15.97 -3.45 -2.11
C ASN A 93 -15.11 -4.74 -2.12
N VAL A 94 -15.69 -5.87 -2.46
CA VAL A 94 -15.01 -7.17 -2.43
C VAL A 94 -13.94 -7.27 -3.51
N ILE A 95 -14.28 -6.92 -4.75
CA ILE A 95 -13.35 -7.05 -5.89
C ILE A 95 -12.12 -6.14 -5.75
N PRO A 96 -12.26 -4.84 -5.50
CA PRO A 96 -11.10 -3.97 -5.26
C PRO A 96 -10.33 -4.36 -4.01
N GLY A 97 -11.00 -4.83 -2.95
CA GLY A 97 -10.37 -5.32 -1.74
C GLY A 97 -9.44 -6.50 -2.01
N VAL A 98 -9.87 -7.44 -2.86
CA VAL A 98 -9.03 -8.58 -3.29
C VAL A 98 -7.84 -8.10 -4.10
N ALA A 99 -8.04 -7.19 -5.07
CA ALA A 99 -6.96 -6.66 -5.89
C ALA A 99 -5.88 -5.96 -5.05
N ILE A 100 -6.28 -5.14 -4.09
CA ILE A 100 -5.36 -4.47 -3.15
C ILE A 100 -4.67 -5.49 -2.23
N ALA A 101 -5.40 -6.48 -1.74
CA ALA A 101 -4.83 -7.52 -0.89
C ALA A 101 -3.78 -8.36 -1.62
N THR A 102 -4.03 -8.72 -2.88
CA THR A 102 -3.06 -9.49 -3.70
C THR A 102 -1.81 -8.69 -4.05
N ALA A 103 -1.90 -7.38 -4.10
CA ALA A 103 -0.74 -6.51 -4.31
C ALA A 103 0.11 -6.30 -3.04
N LEU A 104 -0.48 -6.41 -1.85
CA LEU A 104 0.18 -6.02 -0.60
C LEU A 104 0.56 -7.20 0.30
N MET A 105 -0.27 -8.24 0.39
CA MET A 105 -0.03 -9.35 1.31
C MET A 105 1.16 -10.24 0.91
N PRO A 106 1.33 -10.65 -0.37
CA PRO A 106 2.47 -11.48 -0.75
C PRO A 106 3.83 -10.82 -0.45
N PRO A 107 4.07 -9.53 -0.77
CA PRO A 107 5.31 -8.87 -0.39
C PRO A 107 5.55 -8.83 1.13
N LEU A 108 4.51 -8.63 1.95
CA LEU A 108 4.65 -8.67 3.40
C LEU A 108 4.99 -10.07 3.92
N CYS A 109 4.39 -11.11 3.36
CA CYS A 109 4.74 -12.50 3.67
C CYS A 109 6.19 -12.80 3.30
N THR A 110 6.65 -12.36 2.12
CA THR A 110 8.04 -12.53 1.68
C THR A 110 9.02 -11.74 2.56
N ALA A 111 8.64 -10.54 3.01
CA ALA A 111 9.44 -9.79 3.98
C ALA A 111 9.55 -10.55 5.31
N GLY A 112 8.46 -11.13 5.82
CA GLY A 112 8.49 -11.98 6.99
C GLY A 112 9.37 -13.23 6.83
N TYR A 113 9.32 -13.85 5.65
CA TYR A 113 10.23 -14.95 5.29
C TYR A 113 11.71 -14.50 5.30
N GLY A 114 12.01 -13.33 4.72
CA GLY A 114 13.35 -12.75 4.71
C GLY A 114 13.91 -12.55 6.12
N LEU A 115 13.08 -12.09 7.07
CA LEU A 115 13.47 -11.96 8.48
C LEU A 115 13.66 -13.33 9.13
N ALA A 116 12.77 -14.28 8.90
CA ALA A 116 12.84 -15.62 9.48
C ALA A 116 14.06 -16.41 8.99
N SER A 117 14.43 -16.25 7.71
CA SER A 117 15.60 -16.91 7.10
C SER A 117 16.91 -16.14 7.30
N GLY A 118 16.88 -14.96 7.95
CA GLY A 118 18.05 -14.10 8.12
C GLY A 118 18.57 -13.46 6.84
N ASN A 119 17.79 -13.49 5.75
CA ASN A 119 18.18 -12.93 4.46
C ASN A 119 17.63 -11.51 4.28
N LEU A 120 18.49 -10.51 4.57
CA LEU A 120 18.14 -9.10 4.45
C LEU A 120 17.81 -8.66 3.02
N VAL A 121 18.36 -9.33 2.00
CA VAL A 121 18.07 -9.00 0.59
C VAL A 121 16.60 -9.31 0.28
N TYR A 122 16.09 -10.45 0.72
CA TYR A 122 14.68 -10.80 0.54
C TYR A 122 13.77 -9.88 1.34
N PHE A 123 14.16 -9.54 2.57
CA PHE A 123 13.40 -8.59 3.38
C PHE A 123 13.29 -7.22 2.70
N LEU A 124 14.43 -6.64 2.32
CA LEU A 124 14.47 -5.29 1.74
C LEU A 124 13.76 -5.23 0.38
N GLY A 125 13.98 -6.22 -0.50
CA GLY A 125 13.33 -6.29 -1.80
C GLY A 125 11.81 -6.38 -1.70
N ALA A 126 11.32 -7.30 -0.87
CA ALA A 126 9.89 -7.48 -0.66
C ALA A 126 9.24 -6.29 0.06
N PHE A 127 9.92 -5.73 1.07
CA PHE A 127 9.41 -4.55 1.78
C PHE A 127 9.38 -3.31 0.88
N TYR A 128 10.34 -3.18 -0.02
CA TYR A 128 10.38 -2.12 -1.02
C TYR A 128 9.21 -2.26 -2.02
N LEU A 129 8.94 -3.47 -2.53
CA LEU A 129 7.77 -3.73 -3.38
C LEU A 129 6.45 -3.39 -2.67
N TYR A 130 6.32 -3.79 -1.41
CA TYR A 130 5.18 -3.43 -0.56
C TYR A 130 5.01 -1.91 -0.46
N PHE A 131 6.11 -1.20 -0.22
CA PHE A 131 6.10 0.27 -0.08
C PHE A 131 5.68 0.96 -1.37
N ILE A 132 6.23 0.55 -2.53
CA ILE A 132 5.83 1.07 -3.85
C ILE A 132 4.33 0.89 -4.05
N ASN A 133 3.82 -0.34 -3.89
CA ASN A 133 2.40 -0.63 -4.08
C ASN A 133 1.52 0.23 -3.15
N SER A 134 1.93 0.41 -1.90
CA SER A 134 1.21 1.26 -0.93
C SER A 134 1.14 2.72 -1.36
N VAL A 135 2.25 3.27 -1.87
CA VAL A 135 2.32 4.65 -2.39
C VAL A 135 1.42 4.81 -3.60
N PHE A 136 1.46 3.87 -4.57
CA PHE A 136 0.67 3.97 -5.79
C PHE A 136 -0.83 3.76 -5.55
N ILE A 137 -1.24 2.87 -4.64
CA ILE A 137 -2.64 2.74 -4.22
C ILE A 137 -3.13 4.03 -3.55
N SER A 138 -2.32 4.62 -2.65
CA SER A 138 -2.66 5.90 -2.01
C SER A 138 -2.76 7.05 -3.03
N LEU A 139 -1.84 7.09 -4.00
CA LEU A 139 -1.85 8.07 -5.09
C LEU A 139 -3.10 7.91 -5.98
N ALA A 140 -3.44 6.68 -6.37
CA ALA A 140 -4.63 6.37 -7.14
C ALA A 140 -5.90 6.81 -6.39
N THR A 141 -5.95 6.54 -5.08
CA THR A 141 -7.05 6.99 -4.22
C THR A 141 -7.14 8.52 -4.20
N PHE A 142 -6.03 9.21 -4.04
CA PHE A 142 -5.97 10.67 -4.10
C PHE A 142 -6.49 11.22 -5.43
N ILE A 143 -6.04 10.65 -6.56
CA ILE A 143 -6.48 11.06 -7.89
C ILE A 143 -7.98 10.80 -8.05
N GLY A 144 -8.46 9.61 -7.68
CA GLY A 144 -9.88 9.25 -7.77
C GLY A 144 -10.78 10.19 -6.97
N VAL A 145 -10.41 10.52 -5.75
CA VAL A 145 -11.13 11.49 -4.90
C VAL A 145 -11.19 12.89 -5.56
N ARG A 146 -10.09 13.29 -6.21
CA ARG A 146 -10.01 14.56 -6.94
C ARG A 146 -10.93 14.59 -8.17
N VAL A 147 -10.92 13.52 -8.95
CA VAL A 147 -11.76 13.37 -10.16
C VAL A 147 -13.24 13.27 -9.81
N MET A 148 -13.58 12.57 -8.75
CA MET A 148 -14.97 12.39 -8.30
C MET A 148 -15.55 13.60 -7.52
N HIS A 149 -14.81 14.69 -7.41
CA HIS A 149 -15.24 15.95 -6.79
C HIS A 149 -15.81 15.79 -5.36
N PHE A 150 -15.20 14.92 -4.54
CA PHE A 150 -15.59 14.82 -3.13
C PHE A 150 -15.47 16.17 -2.42
N GLN A 151 -16.39 16.45 -1.49
CA GLN A 151 -16.34 17.66 -0.67
C GLN A 151 -15.05 17.72 0.14
N ARG A 152 -14.28 18.78 -0.07
CA ARG A 152 -12.99 19.00 0.61
C ARG A 152 -13.18 19.90 1.82
N LYS A 153 -12.38 19.63 2.86
CA LYS A 153 -12.18 20.63 3.91
C LYS A 153 -11.31 21.76 3.33
N GLU A 154 -11.73 23.00 3.55
CA GLU A 154 -10.93 24.15 3.12
C GLU A 154 -9.60 24.18 3.88
N PHE A 155 -8.51 24.42 3.17
CA PHE A 155 -7.24 24.69 3.84
C PHE A 155 -7.31 26.03 4.56
N VAL A 156 -7.02 26.01 5.85
CA VAL A 156 -6.86 27.23 6.65
C VAL A 156 -5.67 28.05 6.16
N ASP A 157 -4.71 27.41 5.44
CA ASP A 157 -3.49 28.06 4.97
C ASP A 157 -3.08 27.54 3.57
N LYS A 158 -3.03 28.44 2.59
CA LYS A 158 -2.59 28.15 1.21
C LYS A 158 -1.11 27.66 1.12
N ALA A 159 -0.29 28.02 2.10
CA ALA A 159 1.09 27.56 2.16
C ALA A 159 1.17 26.05 2.42
N ARG A 160 0.26 25.51 3.21
CA ARG A 160 0.19 24.06 3.49
C ARG A 160 -0.22 23.25 2.26
N GLU A 161 -1.10 23.78 1.42
CA GLU A 161 -1.48 23.10 0.15
C GLU A 161 -0.28 22.89 -0.76
N LYS A 162 0.57 23.91 -0.91
CA LYS A 162 1.80 23.82 -1.71
C LYS A 162 2.79 22.82 -1.12
N MET A 163 2.94 22.78 0.21
CA MET A 163 3.81 21.80 0.88
C MET A 163 3.32 20.36 0.67
N VAL A 164 2.04 20.09 0.87
CA VAL A 164 1.45 18.75 0.66
C VAL A 164 1.68 18.28 -0.77
N ARG A 165 1.43 19.13 -1.77
CA ARG A 165 1.67 18.80 -3.18
C ARG A 165 3.15 18.52 -3.46
N LYS A 166 4.07 19.30 -2.89
CA LYS A 166 5.51 19.09 -3.02
C LYS A 166 5.94 17.74 -2.42
N TYR A 167 5.43 17.39 -1.22
CA TYR A 167 5.74 16.11 -0.59
C TYR A 167 5.19 14.91 -1.34
N ILE A 168 3.98 14.99 -1.92
CA ILE A 168 3.43 13.92 -2.76
C ILE A 168 4.35 13.66 -3.95
N ILE A 169 4.73 14.72 -4.68
CA ILE A 169 5.61 14.60 -5.84
C ILE A 169 6.96 14.03 -5.43
N LEU A 170 7.52 14.51 -4.32
CA LEU A 170 8.81 14.03 -3.81
C LEU A 170 8.77 12.53 -3.48
N ILE A 171 7.72 12.07 -2.78
CA ILE A 171 7.56 10.66 -2.41
C ILE A 171 7.42 9.80 -3.65
N VAL A 172 6.61 10.21 -4.63
CA VAL A 172 6.41 9.46 -5.89
C VAL A 172 7.72 9.37 -6.68
N VAL A 173 8.45 10.47 -6.81
CA VAL A 173 9.74 10.48 -7.52
C VAL A 173 10.77 9.61 -6.79
N LEU A 174 10.85 9.72 -5.46
CA LEU A 174 11.78 8.93 -4.65
C LEU A 174 11.50 7.43 -4.72
N THR A 175 10.22 7.05 -4.79
CA THR A 175 9.82 5.63 -4.91
C THR A 175 10.04 5.07 -6.31
N MET A 176 9.97 5.90 -7.36
CA MET A 176 10.20 5.45 -8.74
C MET A 176 11.69 5.33 -9.08
N CYS A 177 12.54 6.10 -8.43
CA CYS A 177 13.97 6.17 -8.76
C CYS A 177 14.67 4.80 -8.71
N PRO A 178 14.53 3.96 -7.67
CA PRO A 178 15.12 2.62 -7.66
C PRO A 178 14.42 1.62 -8.58
N ALA A 179 13.10 1.77 -8.81
CA ALA A 179 12.33 0.86 -9.69
C ALA A 179 12.70 0.97 -11.18
N VAL A 180 13.35 2.07 -11.58
CA VAL A 180 13.85 2.27 -12.95
C VAL A 180 15.25 1.68 -13.11
N TYR A 181 16.01 1.50 -12.02
CA TYR A 181 17.38 0.99 -12.04
C TYR A 181 17.49 -0.52 -11.76
N LEU A 182 16.41 -1.19 -11.38
CA LEU A 182 16.28 -2.63 -11.20
C LEU A 182 15.58 -3.29 -12.38
#